data_6284fb4233bdbbb309306c226bb23f72
#
_entry.id   6284fb4233bdbbb309306c226bb23f72
#
_cell.length_a   1.000
_cell.length_b   1.000
_cell.length_c   1.000
_cell.angle_alpha   90.00
_cell.angle_beta   90.00
_cell.angle_gamma   90.00
#
_symmetry.space_group_name_H-M   'P 1'
#
loop_
_entity.id
_entity.type
_entity.pdbx_description
1 polymer ?
#
loop_
_entity_poly.entity_id
_entity_poly.type
_entity_poly.pdbx_seq_one_letter_code
_entity_poly.pdbx_strand_id
1 'polypeptide(L)'
;FAAIEPAQVWARAHSAWARRLDLRDDPLAALPMTTDRKLLSGQVVVVGFGRIGRHIASVLDERHIHYIVADSNREVVEAVRRAGKPAVSGDASDPIVLVQAHITKAAMLVVTVPDTIASRQMVDIARKLNPHIETVLRADTEDAAELLRRDKLGEIFVGEQELARGMARHVSGRMAAQPG
;
A
#
# COMPACT_ATOMS: atom_id res chain seq x y z
N PHE A 1 -16.61 14.22 45.95
CA PHE A 1 -15.44 13.86 45.12
C PHE A 1 -15.59 12.38 44.77
N ALA A 2 -16.11 12.08 43.58
CA ALA A 2 -16.19 10.73 43.10
C ALA A 2 -14.84 10.36 42.45
N ALA A 3 -14.13 9.43 43.09
CA ALA A 3 -12.96 8.82 42.51
C ALA A 3 -13.40 8.02 41.27
N ILE A 4 -12.98 8.45 40.09
CA ILE A 4 -13.13 7.67 38.89
C ILE A 4 -12.20 6.46 39.05
N GLU A 5 -12.80 5.27 39.19
CA GLU A 5 -12.03 4.05 39.43
C GLU A 5 -11.09 3.76 38.21
N PRO A 6 -9.81 3.47 38.50
CA PRO A 6 -8.84 3.13 37.45
C PRO A 6 -9.25 1.91 36.58
N ALA A 7 -10.16 1.08 37.08
CA ALA A 7 -10.75 -0.05 36.36
C ALA A 7 -11.54 0.35 35.11
N GLN A 8 -12.20 1.53 35.09
CA GLN A 8 -12.97 1.99 33.94
C GLN A 8 -12.07 2.49 32.80
N VAL A 9 -10.93 3.09 33.12
CA VAL A 9 -9.93 3.52 32.11
C VAL A 9 -9.23 2.29 31.55
N TRP A 10 -8.96 1.30 32.39
CA TRP A 10 -8.36 0.04 31.95
C TRP A 10 -9.30 -0.78 31.07
N ALA A 11 -10.60 -0.85 31.38
CA ALA A 11 -11.60 -1.55 30.59
C ALA A 11 -11.82 -0.89 29.21
N ARG A 12 -11.73 0.45 29.09
CA ARG A 12 -11.80 1.16 27.79
C ARG A 12 -10.56 0.93 26.91
N ALA A 13 -9.40 0.86 27.50
CA ALA A 13 -8.16 0.49 26.79
C ALA A 13 -8.23 -0.98 26.30
N HIS A 14 -8.78 -1.88 27.13
CA HIS A 14 -8.93 -3.30 26.80
C HIS A 14 -10.06 -3.57 25.80
N SER A 15 -11.13 -2.76 25.76
CA SER A 15 -12.18 -2.90 24.74
C SER A 15 -11.71 -2.50 23.34
N ALA A 16 -10.78 -1.54 23.25
CA ALA A 16 -10.10 -1.23 22.00
C ALA A 16 -9.12 -2.35 21.60
N TRP A 17 -8.52 -3.02 22.58
CA TRP A 17 -7.64 -4.18 22.40
C TRP A 17 -8.43 -5.43 21.99
N ALA A 18 -9.60 -5.65 22.58
CA ALA A 18 -10.49 -6.76 22.26
C ALA A 18 -11.04 -6.66 20.83
N ARG A 19 -11.38 -5.44 20.37
CA ARG A 19 -11.73 -5.21 18.95
C ARG A 19 -10.56 -5.46 17.98
N ARG A 20 -9.31 -5.32 18.42
CA ARG A 20 -8.11 -5.71 17.68
C ARG A 20 -7.88 -7.23 17.70
N LEU A 21 -8.43 -7.94 18.66
CA LEU A 21 -8.37 -9.41 18.73
C LEU A 21 -9.40 -10.07 17.81
N ASP A 22 -10.56 -9.41 17.55
CA ASP A 22 -11.54 -9.88 16.56
C ASP A 22 -10.98 -9.89 15.11
N LEU A 23 -9.96 -9.08 14.83
CA LEU A 23 -9.22 -9.16 13.55
C LEU A 23 -8.34 -10.43 13.43
N ARG A 24 -8.12 -11.16 14.53
CA ARG A 24 -7.39 -12.44 14.50
C ARG A 24 -8.20 -13.60 13.93
N ASP A 25 -9.53 -13.46 13.91
CA ASP A 25 -10.44 -14.49 13.37
C ASP A 25 -10.78 -14.25 11.89
N ASP A 26 -10.32 -13.13 11.30
CA ASP A 26 -10.48 -12.89 9.86
C ASP A 26 -9.34 -13.57 9.07
N PRO A 27 -9.62 -14.68 8.36
CA PRO A 27 -8.59 -15.39 7.59
C PRO A 27 -8.00 -14.56 6.46
N LEU A 28 -8.61 -13.42 6.10
CA LEU A 28 -8.07 -12.49 5.09
C LEU A 28 -7.20 -11.38 5.70
N ALA A 29 -7.28 -11.16 7.00
CA ALA A 29 -6.48 -10.14 7.69
C ALA A 29 -4.99 -10.52 7.82
N ALA A 30 -4.65 -11.82 7.68
CA ALA A 30 -3.28 -12.32 7.71
C ALA A 30 -2.95 -13.06 6.41
N LEU A 31 -1.66 -13.11 6.04
CA LEU A 31 -1.23 -13.94 4.91
C LEU A 31 -1.51 -15.43 5.19
N PRO A 32 -1.85 -16.22 4.15
CA PRO A 32 -1.95 -17.66 4.29
C PRO A 32 -0.66 -18.26 4.85
N MET A 33 -0.76 -19.19 5.80
CA MET A 33 0.41 -19.88 6.38
C MET A 33 1.22 -20.67 5.32
N THR A 34 0.61 -20.93 4.17
CA THR A 34 1.24 -21.58 3.01
C THR A 34 2.07 -20.61 2.16
N THR A 35 2.10 -19.31 2.47
CA THR A 35 2.89 -18.34 1.72
C THR A 35 4.38 -18.66 1.83
N ASP A 36 5.04 -18.83 0.69
CA ASP A 36 6.48 -19.13 0.65
C ASP A 36 7.27 -18.01 1.33
N ARG A 37 8.13 -18.37 2.27
CA ARG A 37 8.99 -17.42 2.99
C ARG A 37 9.91 -16.61 2.08
N LYS A 38 10.24 -17.11 0.89
CA LYS A 38 11.01 -16.37 -0.12
C LYS A 38 10.26 -15.15 -0.65
N LEU A 39 8.92 -15.17 -0.61
CA LEU A 39 8.07 -14.06 -1.04
C LEU A 39 7.96 -12.97 0.02
N LEU A 40 8.52 -13.17 1.20
CA LEU A 40 8.33 -12.31 2.37
C LEU A 40 9.57 -11.44 2.69
N SER A 41 10.51 -11.32 1.76
CA SER A 41 11.72 -10.49 1.93
C SER A 41 12.14 -9.87 0.60
N GLY A 42 12.39 -8.57 0.59
CA GLY A 42 12.74 -7.82 -0.60
C GLY A 42 11.59 -7.63 -1.60
N GLN A 43 10.37 -7.96 -1.19
CA GLN A 43 9.16 -7.83 -2.00
C GLN A 43 8.67 -6.38 -2.06
N VAL A 44 7.76 -6.12 -3.01
CA VAL A 44 6.99 -4.89 -3.11
C VAL A 44 5.66 -5.07 -2.36
N VAL A 45 5.29 -4.14 -1.50
CA VAL A 45 3.94 -4.08 -0.92
C VAL A 45 3.11 -3.10 -1.74
N VAL A 46 2.03 -3.59 -2.37
CA VAL A 46 1.12 -2.79 -3.20
C VAL A 46 -0.16 -2.54 -2.42
N VAL A 47 -0.40 -1.28 -2.05
CA VAL A 47 -1.62 -0.85 -1.38
C VAL A 47 -2.61 -0.31 -2.39
N GLY A 48 -3.82 -0.90 -2.40
CA GLY A 48 -4.86 -0.64 -3.39
C GLY A 48 -4.69 -1.47 -4.66
N PHE A 49 -5.64 -2.37 -4.91
CA PHE A 49 -5.60 -3.27 -6.08
C PHE A 49 -6.68 -2.92 -7.11
N GLY A 50 -6.88 -1.61 -7.32
CA GLY A 50 -7.70 -1.06 -8.38
C GLY A 50 -7.02 -1.16 -9.76
N ARG A 51 -7.40 -0.33 -10.71
CA ARG A 51 -6.84 -0.35 -12.08
C ARG A 51 -5.33 -0.18 -12.12
N ILE A 52 -4.80 0.79 -11.36
CA ILE A 52 -3.35 1.07 -11.30
C ILE A 52 -2.62 -0.07 -10.61
N GLY A 53 -3.08 -0.49 -9.42
CA GLY A 53 -2.43 -1.58 -8.67
C GLY A 53 -2.36 -2.89 -9.46
N ARG A 54 -3.43 -3.25 -10.18
CA ARG A 54 -3.43 -4.44 -11.07
C ARG A 54 -2.44 -4.32 -12.22
N HIS A 55 -2.32 -3.12 -12.81
CA HIS A 55 -1.36 -2.92 -13.89
C HIS A 55 0.08 -3.02 -13.38
N ILE A 56 0.37 -2.43 -12.22
CA ILE A 56 1.68 -2.57 -11.56
C ILE A 56 1.97 -4.03 -11.27
N ALA A 57 1.02 -4.77 -10.70
CA ALA A 57 1.16 -6.18 -10.39
C ALA A 57 1.44 -7.03 -11.64
N SER A 58 0.77 -6.74 -12.77
CA SER A 58 1.04 -7.41 -14.06
C SER A 58 2.49 -7.22 -14.50
N VAL A 59 3.01 -6.01 -14.40
CA VAL A 59 4.42 -5.72 -14.74
C VAL A 59 5.40 -6.41 -13.78
N LEU A 60 5.06 -6.46 -12.49
CA LEU A 60 5.87 -7.17 -11.49
C LEU A 60 5.89 -8.68 -11.78
N ASP A 61 4.74 -9.27 -12.17
CA ASP A 61 4.64 -10.68 -12.57
C ASP A 61 5.48 -10.99 -13.81
N GLU A 62 5.41 -10.16 -14.85
CA GLU A 62 6.22 -10.30 -16.07
C GLU A 62 7.73 -10.27 -15.79
N ARG A 63 8.12 -9.53 -14.76
CA ARG A 63 9.52 -9.38 -14.34
C ARG A 63 9.93 -10.34 -13.21
N HIS A 64 9.06 -11.23 -12.78
CA HIS A 64 9.26 -12.16 -11.68
C HIS A 64 9.65 -11.46 -10.36
N ILE A 65 9.13 -10.23 -10.15
CA ILE A 65 9.32 -9.48 -8.90
C ILE A 65 8.20 -9.87 -7.94
N HIS A 66 8.59 -10.28 -6.73
CA HIS A 66 7.64 -10.67 -5.70
C HIS A 66 6.91 -9.46 -5.13
N TYR A 67 5.62 -9.60 -4.91
CA TYR A 67 4.81 -8.58 -4.27
C TYR A 67 3.72 -9.17 -3.37
N ILE A 68 3.25 -8.33 -2.44
CA ILE A 68 2.11 -8.63 -1.56
C ILE A 68 1.10 -7.50 -1.76
N VAL A 69 -0.17 -7.85 -1.92
CA VAL A 69 -1.27 -6.89 -2.04
C VAL A 69 -1.86 -6.61 -0.66
N ALA A 70 -2.13 -5.34 -0.37
CA ALA A 70 -2.98 -4.91 0.74
C ALA A 70 -4.16 -4.10 0.19
N ASP A 71 -5.38 -4.52 0.47
CA ASP A 71 -6.59 -3.83 0.00
C ASP A 71 -7.70 -3.93 1.06
N SER A 72 -8.46 -2.85 1.22
CA SER A 72 -9.61 -2.83 2.14
C SER A 72 -10.82 -3.62 1.63
N ASN A 73 -10.90 -3.86 0.32
CA ASN A 73 -11.97 -4.63 -0.30
C ASN A 73 -11.68 -6.13 -0.21
N ARG A 74 -12.46 -6.84 0.62
CA ARG A 74 -12.33 -8.28 0.85
C ARG A 74 -12.47 -9.12 -0.43
N GLU A 75 -13.40 -8.77 -1.31
CA GLU A 75 -13.63 -9.49 -2.57
C GLU A 75 -12.41 -9.40 -3.49
N VAL A 76 -11.75 -8.25 -3.51
CA VAL A 76 -10.49 -8.04 -4.24
C VAL A 76 -9.41 -8.94 -3.68
N VAL A 77 -9.24 -8.96 -2.35
CA VAL A 77 -8.24 -9.82 -1.68
C VAL A 77 -8.50 -11.30 -1.94
N GLU A 78 -9.76 -11.74 -1.86
CA GLU A 78 -10.15 -13.12 -2.17
C GLU A 78 -9.83 -13.49 -3.63
N ALA A 79 -10.09 -12.58 -4.58
CA ALA A 79 -9.78 -12.81 -5.98
C ALA A 79 -8.26 -12.92 -6.22
N VAL A 80 -7.45 -12.07 -5.57
CA VAL A 80 -5.98 -12.12 -5.63
C VAL A 80 -5.47 -13.44 -5.06
N ARG A 81 -5.99 -13.87 -3.92
CA ARG A 81 -5.61 -15.16 -3.30
C ARG A 81 -6.01 -16.37 -4.14
N ARG A 82 -7.20 -16.34 -4.75
CA ARG A 82 -7.63 -17.40 -5.70
C ARG A 82 -6.73 -17.50 -6.93
N ALA A 83 -6.13 -16.37 -7.34
CA ALA A 83 -5.09 -16.36 -8.38
C ALA A 83 -3.70 -16.80 -7.90
N GLY A 84 -3.58 -17.31 -6.66
CA GLY A 84 -2.33 -17.82 -6.09
C GLY A 84 -1.36 -16.71 -5.63
N LYS A 85 -1.83 -15.47 -5.46
CA LYS A 85 -0.99 -14.34 -5.05
C LYS A 85 -1.22 -13.99 -3.57
N PRO A 86 -0.16 -13.61 -2.85
CA PRO A 86 -0.28 -13.21 -1.45
C PRO A 86 -1.02 -11.86 -1.33
N ALA A 87 -2.03 -11.82 -0.48
CA ALA A 87 -2.79 -10.61 -0.23
C ALA A 87 -3.32 -10.56 1.21
N VAL A 88 -3.49 -9.36 1.75
CA VAL A 88 -3.99 -9.04 3.08
C VAL A 88 -5.18 -8.09 2.97
N SER A 89 -6.26 -8.39 3.69
CA SER A 89 -7.43 -7.51 3.76
C SER A 89 -7.31 -6.55 4.93
N GLY A 90 -7.60 -5.28 4.68
CA GLY A 90 -7.69 -4.25 5.71
C GLY A 90 -7.27 -2.87 5.21
N ASP A 91 -7.47 -1.89 6.07
CA ASP A 91 -7.00 -0.53 5.84
C ASP A 91 -5.50 -0.45 6.15
N ALA A 92 -4.68 -0.16 5.15
CA ALA A 92 -3.23 -0.05 5.29
C ALA A 92 -2.78 1.16 6.14
N SER A 93 -3.70 2.06 6.52
CA SER A 93 -3.46 3.07 7.56
C SER A 93 -3.44 2.46 8.97
N ASP A 94 -3.87 1.20 9.14
CA ASP A 94 -3.66 0.44 10.37
C ASP A 94 -2.29 -0.26 10.30
N PRO A 95 -1.39 -0.04 11.30
CA PRO A 95 -0.09 -0.69 11.36
C PRO A 95 -0.14 -2.23 11.25
N ILE A 96 -1.21 -2.85 11.75
CA ILE A 96 -1.37 -4.31 11.73
C ILE A 96 -1.41 -4.83 10.29
N VAL A 97 -2.10 -4.14 9.38
CA VAL A 97 -2.21 -4.54 7.98
C VAL A 97 -0.85 -4.52 7.29
N LEU A 98 -0.05 -3.46 7.51
CA LEU A 98 1.30 -3.37 6.96
C LEU A 98 2.25 -4.42 7.57
N VAL A 99 2.12 -4.71 8.87
CA VAL A 99 2.87 -5.80 9.51
C VAL A 99 2.51 -7.16 8.90
N GLN A 100 1.22 -7.42 8.67
CA GLN A 100 0.76 -8.64 8.01
C GLN A 100 1.20 -8.72 6.54
N ALA A 101 1.38 -7.58 5.87
CA ALA A 101 1.99 -7.51 4.54
C ALA A 101 3.53 -7.61 4.56
N HIS A 102 4.14 -7.93 5.72
CA HIS A 102 5.59 -8.05 5.91
C HIS A 102 6.38 -6.80 5.51
N ILE A 103 5.87 -5.62 5.80
CA ILE A 103 6.50 -4.33 5.46
C ILE A 103 7.92 -4.19 6.03
N THR A 104 8.21 -4.81 7.16
CA THR A 104 9.52 -4.77 7.83
C THR A 104 10.67 -5.32 6.99
N LYS A 105 10.37 -6.16 6.01
CA LYS A 105 11.33 -6.79 5.10
C LYS A 105 11.11 -6.43 3.64
N ALA A 106 10.14 -5.57 3.35
CA ALA A 106 9.85 -5.12 1.99
C ALA A 106 10.94 -4.19 1.48
N ALA A 107 11.23 -4.24 0.18
CA ALA A 107 12.08 -3.28 -0.49
C ALA A 107 11.34 -1.98 -0.79
N MET A 108 10.03 -2.07 -1.10
CA MET A 108 9.26 -0.92 -1.56
C MET A 108 7.80 -0.99 -1.09
N LEU A 109 7.23 0.18 -0.79
CA LEU A 109 5.80 0.39 -0.60
C LEU A 109 5.24 1.22 -1.76
N VAL A 110 4.27 0.67 -2.47
CA VAL A 110 3.56 1.35 -3.55
C VAL A 110 2.13 1.64 -3.11
N VAL A 111 1.76 2.91 -2.99
CA VAL A 111 0.42 3.35 -2.59
C VAL A 111 -0.32 3.87 -3.82
N THR A 112 -1.35 3.15 -4.26
CA THR A 112 -2.14 3.50 -5.45
C THR A 112 -3.48 4.15 -5.10
N VAL A 113 -3.83 4.22 -3.82
CA VAL A 113 -5.02 4.95 -3.35
C VAL A 113 -4.76 6.45 -3.38
N PRO A 114 -5.74 7.27 -3.78
CA PRO A 114 -5.51 8.70 -4.00
C PRO A 114 -5.68 9.57 -2.74
N ASP A 115 -5.86 8.97 -1.58
CA ASP A 115 -6.07 9.67 -0.32
C ASP A 115 -4.73 10.17 0.25
N THR A 116 -4.53 11.49 0.25
CA THR A 116 -3.29 12.14 0.70
C THR A 116 -3.02 11.93 2.19
N ILE A 117 -4.08 11.93 3.03
CA ILE A 117 -3.95 11.76 4.48
C ILE A 117 -3.59 10.32 4.80
N ALA A 118 -4.33 9.38 4.23
CA ALA A 118 -4.05 7.96 4.39
C ALA A 118 -2.66 7.59 3.85
N SER A 119 -2.26 8.11 2.68
CA SER A 119 -0.94 7.87 2.11
C SER A 119 0.19 8.34 3.02
N ARG A 120 0.06 9.52 3.63
CA ARG A 120 1.01 10.03 4.62
C ARG A 120 1.11 9.09 5.82
N GLN A 121 -0.02 8.68 6.38
CA GLN A 121 -0.08 7.78 7.53
C GLN A 121 0.56 6.42 7.21
N MET A 122 0.28 5.85 6.05
CA MET A 122 0.88 4.59 5.59
C MET A 122 2.40 4.68 5.49
N VAL A 123 2.93 5.77 4.90
CA VAL A 123 4.38 5.98 4.78
C VAL A 123 5.03 6.17 6.14
N ASP A 124 4.41 6.94 7.04
CA ASP A 124 4.93 7.14 8.41
C ASP A 124 5.02 5.82 9.18
N ILE A 125 4.00 4.98 9.07
CA ILE A 125 4.00 3.64 9.68
C ILE A 125 5.09 2.77 9.04
N ALA A 126 5.13 2.73 7.70
CA ALA A 126 6.09 1.92 6.98
C ALA A 126 7.53 2.28 7.33
N ARG A 127 7.87 3.57 7.41
CA ARG A 127 9.21 4.05 7.79
C ARG A 127 9.57 3.80 9.24
N LYS A 128 8.60 3.82 10.15
CA LYS A 128 8.83 3.42 11.55
C LYS A 128 9.17 1.93 11.67
N LEU A 129 8.57 1.10 10.84
CA LEU A 129 8.78 -0.36 10.83
C LEU A 129 9.97 -0.78 9.97
N ASN A 130 10.29 -0.01 8.92
CA ASN A 130 11.37 -0.24 7.98
C ASN A 130 11.95 1.11 7.51
N PRO A 131 12.96 1.66 8.20
CA PRO A 131 13.51 2.98 7.91
C PRO A 131 14.13 3.14 6.52
N HIS A 132 14.48 2.04 5.85
CA HIS A 132 15.11 2.04 4.53
C HIS A 132 14.13 1.78 3.38
N ILE A 133 12.83 1.67 3.67
CA ILE A 133 11.83 1.37 2.66
C ILE A 133 11.72 2.49 1.62
N GLU A 134 11.77 2.13 0.36
CA GLU A 134 11.42 3.04 -0.72
C GLU A 134 9.90 3.17 -0.82
N THR A 135 9.43 4.36 -1.17
CA THR A 135 7.99 4.65 -1.22
C THR A 135 7.62 5.32 -2.53
N VAL A 136 6.60 4.81 -3.17
CA VAL A 136 6.00 5.31 -4.42
C VAL A 136 4.53 5.57 -4.17
N LEU A 137 4.06 6.79 -4.47
CA LEU A 137 2.71 7.21 -4.16
C LEU A 137 2.03 7.81 -5.40
N ARG A 138 0.74 7.55 -5.50
CA ARG A 138 -0.14 8.23 -6.43
C ARG A 138 -0.73 9.47 -5.77
N ALA A 139 -0.79 10.56 -6.52
CA ALA A 139 -1.59 11.73 -6.22
C ALA A 139 -2.60 11.97 -7.35
N ASP A 140 -3.81 12.45 -7.01
CA ASP A 140 -4.82 12.78 -8.01
C ASP A 140 -4.64 14.19 -8.59
N THR A 141 -4.08 15.12 -7.80
CA THR A 141 -3.85 16.51 -8.20
C THR A 141 -2.42 16.93 -7.93
N GLU A 142 -1.98 18.00 -8.60
CA GLU A 142 -0.67 18.58 -8.36
C GLU A 142 -0.53 19.15 -6.95
N ASP A 143 -1.59 19.79 -6.44
CA ASP A 143 -1.60 20.32 -5.06
C ASP A 143 -1.37 19.21 -4.02
N ALA A 144 -2.02 18.07 -4.21
CA ALA A 144 -1.80 16.89 -3.37
C ALA A 144 -0.36 16.37 -3.51
N ALA A 145 0.17 16.33 -4.73
CA ALA A 145 1.54 15.90 -4.99
C ALA A 145 2.56 16.84 -4.35
N GLU A 146 2.36 18.15 -4.41
CA GLU A 146 3.23 19.13 -3.76
C GLU A 146 3.27 18.95 -2.23
N LEU A 147 2.13 18.67 -1.60
CA LEU A 147 2.07 18.38 -0.17
C LEU A 147 2.90 17.12 0.18
N LEU A 148 2.72 16.04 -0.59
CA LEU A 148 3.45 14.79 -0.37
C LEU A 148 4.96 14.95 -0.62
N ARG A 149 5.37 15.73 -1.64
CA ARG A 149 6.78 16.03 -1.95
C ARG A 149 7.43 16.90 -0.88
N ARG A 150 6.72 17.91 -0.37
CA ARG A 150 7.19 18.78 0.73
C ARG A 150 7.55 17.96 1.97
N ASP A 151 6.74 16.95 2.26
CA ASP A 151 6.97 16.04 3.38
C ASP A 151 7.98 14.92 3.05
N LYS A 152 8.56 14.94 1.85
CA LYS A 152 9.55 13.95 1.38
C LYS A 152 9.06 12.51 1.52
N LEU A 153 7.79 12.27 1.15
CA LEU A 153 7.16 10.96 1.35
C LEU A 153 7.54 9.91 0.29
N GLY A 154 8.42 10.23 -0.65
CA GLY A 154 8.90 9.32 -1.68
C GLY A 154 8.70 9.85 -3.09
N GLU A 155 8.66 8.96 -4.08
CA GLU A 155 8.38 9.31 -5.47
C GLU A 155 6.88 9.46 -5.68
N ILE A 156 6.46 10.62 -6.22
CA ILE A 156 5.04 10.97 -6.35
C ILE A 156 4.66 11.06 -7.82
N PHE A 157 3.64 10.33 -8.22
CA PHE A 157 3.09 10.30 -9.57
C PHE A 157 1.70 10.91 -9.62
N VAL A 158 1.49 11.88 -10.52
CA VAL A 158 0.19 12.48 -10.82
C VAL A 158 -0.32 11.89 -12.12
N GLY A 159 -1.50 11.28 -12.11
CA GLY A 159 -2.00 10.52 -13.25
C GLY A 159 -2.10 11.31 -14.55
N GLU A 160 -2.61 12.54 -14.51
CA GLU A 160 -2.72 13.42 -15.69
C GLU A 160 -1.35 13.81 -16.25
N GLN A 161 -0.37 14.06 -15.40
CA GLN A 161 0.99 14.41 -15.84
C GLN A 161 1.69 13.23 -16.51
N GLU A 162 1.55 12.02 -15.96
CA GLU A 162 2.13 10.84 -16.57
C GLU A 162 1.49 10.52 -17.91
N LEU A 163 0.17 10.70 -18.03
CA LEU A 163 -0.52 10.59 -19.30
C LEU A 163 0.01 11.63 -20.32
N ALA A 164 0.09 12.89 -19.91
CA ALA A 164 0.61 13.97 -20.78
C ALA A 164 2.06 13.72 -21.22
N ARG A 165 2.93 13.27 -20.31
CA ARG A 165 4.32 12.88 -20.63
C ARG A 165 4.38 11.72 -21.60
N GLY A 166 3.51 10.71 -21.43
CA GLY A 166 3.42 9.57 -22.33
C GLY A 166 3.00 9.97 -23.74
N MET A 167 1.97 10.80 -23.84
CA MET A 167 1.48 11.34 -25.13
C MET A 167 2.53 12.22 -25.80
N ALA A 168 3.15 13.15 -25.10
CA ALA A 168 4.18 14.04 -25.63
C ALA A 168 5.40 13.24 -26.15
N ARG A 169 5.84 12.21 -25.42
CA ARG A 169 6.90 11.31 -25.89
C ARG A 169 6.53 10.61 -27.19
N HIS A 170 5.30 10.13 -27.31
CA HIS A 170 4.85 9.46 -28.52
C HIS A 170 4.83 10.42 -29.72
N VAL A 171 4.24 11.61 -29.52
CA VAL A 171 4.15 12.64 -30.59
C VAL A 171 5.56 13.07 -31.06
N SER A 172 6.44 13.42 -30.11
CA SER A 172 7.80 13.87 -30.47
C SER A 172 8.62 12.77 -31.17
N GLY A 173 8.50 11.53 -30.71
CA GLY A 173 9.16 10.38 -31.34
C GLY A 173 8.68 10.12 -32.77
N ARG A 174 7.39 10.27 -33.04
CA ARG A 174 6.81 10.12 -34.39
C ARG A 174 7.24 11.26 -35.30
N MET A 175 7.27 12.49 -34.83
CA MET A 175 7.69 13.65 -35.62
C MET A 175 9.18 13.63 -35.93
N ALA A 176 10.03 13.20 -34.99
CA ALA A 176 11.47 13.05 -35.22
C ALA A 176 11.83 11.91 -36.18
N ALA A 177 10.93 10.94 -36.37
CA ALA A 177 11.12 9.80 -37.27
C ALA A 177 10.61 10.04 -38.73
N GLN A 178 10.03 11.21 -39.03
CA GLN A 178 9.65 11.60 -40.38
C GLN A 178 10.84 12.32 -41.04
N PRO A 179 11.54 11.69 -42.03
CA PRO A 179 12.52 12.42 -42.84
C PRO A 179 11.76 13.46 -43.65
N GLY A 180 12.23 14.72 -43.67
CA GLY A 180 11.75 15.80 -44.53
C GLY A 180 11.91 15.51 -46.01
#